data_2efa93435a02dd1ac95a5345dada90eb
#
_entry.id   2efa93435a02dd1ac95a5345dada90eb
#
_cell.length_a   1.000
_cell.length_b   1.000
_cell.length_c   1.000
_cell.angle_alpha   90.00
_cell.angle_beta   90.00
_cell.angle_gamma   90.00
#
_symmetry.space_group_name_H-M   'P 1'
#
loop_
_entity.id
_entity.type
_entity.pdbx_description
1 polymer ?
#
loop_
_entity_poly.entity_id
_entity_poly.type
_entity_poly.pdbx_seq_one_letter_code
_entity_poly.pdbx_strand_id
1 'polypeptide(L)'
;SRPIPSGEMTVNKALIICVTLGILGLSMLYLINFRTALFGLVSMIIYLGLYTPLKTLTPLSVFFGAIPGAIPFMLGWVAVTNRFSIETGILFMIQFFWQFPHFWAIGWMSHDDYKNAGFKMLPSGKRDNATAFQIVFYSIWMIIVSSLPYFNFTGKLSIGTYSVSYTHLTLPTKCS
;
A
#
# COMPACT_ATOMS: atom_id res chain seq x y z
N SER A 1 12.41 -21.26 -2.92
CA SER A 1 11.85 -21.40 -4.29
C SER A 1 10.38 -21.01 -4.29
N ARG A 2 9.90 -20.45 -5.40
CA ARG A 2 8.47 -20.09 -5.53
C ARG A 2 7.70 -21.33 -6.00
N PRO A 3 6.52 -21.66 -5.42
CA PRO A 3 5.85 -22.95 -5.63
C PRO A 3 5.39 -23.20 -7.08
N ILE A 4 5.10 -22.14 -7.87
CA ILE A 4 4.73 -22.32 -9.27
C ILE A 4 5.96 -22.61 -10.16
N PRO A 5 7.05 -21.80 -10.10
CA PRO A 5 8.27 -22.10 -10.85
C PRO A 5 8.99 -23.38 -10.41
N SER A 6 8.85 -23.79 -9.14
CA SER A 6 9.43 -25.08 -8.66
C SER A 6 8.62 -26.31 -9.08
N GLY A 7 7.45 -26.14 -9.68
CA GLY A 7 6.58 -27.25 -10.08
C GLY A 7 5.75 -27.87 -8.95
N GLU A 8 5.86 -27.34 -7.71
CA GLU A 8 5.08 -27.83 -6.56
C GLU A 8 3.59 -27.55 -6.69
N MET A 9 3.23 -26.51 -7.47
CA MET A 9 1.84 -26.11 -7.70
C MET A 9 1.60 -25.78 -9.17
N THR A 10 0.54 -26.34 -9.75
CA THR A 10 0.11 -25.98 -11.10
C THR A 10 -0.57 -24.60 -11.13
N VAL A 11 -0.43 -23.88 -12.25
CA VAL A 11 -1.05 -22.56 -12.43
C VAL A 11 -2.56 -22.60 -12.19
N ASN A 12 -3.25 -23.65 -12.67
CA ASN A 12 -4.69 -23.80 -12.50
C ASN A 12 -5.09 -23.95 -11.02
N LYS A 13 -4.35 -24.72 -10.25
CA LYS A 13 -4.59 -24.86 -8.80
C LYS A 13 -4.39 -23.51 -8.08
N ALA A 14 -3.30 -22.80 -8.40
CA ALA A 14 -3.04 -21.47 -7.84
C ALA A 14 -4.18 -20.50 -8.16
N LEU A 15 -4.66 -20.48 -9.40
CA LEU A 15 -5.74 -19.61 -9.84
C LEU A 15 -7.07 -19.92 -9.12
N ILE A 16 -7.43 -21.20 -8.99
CA ILE A 16 -8.63 -21.62 -8.25
C ILE A 16 -8.55 -21.14 -6.79
N ILE A 17 -7.40 -21.36 -6.13
CA ILE A 17 -7.19 -20.91 -4.74
C ILE A 17 -7.33 -19.38 -4.64
N CYS A 18 -6.68 -18.61 -5.52
CA CYS A 18 -6.75 -17.17 -5.51
C CYS A 18 -8.18 -16.64 -5.71
N VAL A 19 -8.92 -17.20 -6.68
CA VAL A 19 -10.31 -16.81 -6.94
C VAL A 19 -11.20 -17.13 -5.74
N THR A 20 -11.07 -18.36 -5.20
CA THR A 20 -11.86 -18.79 -4.03
C THR A 20 -11.61 -17.91 -2.83
N LEU A 21 -10.34 -17.62 -2.50
CA LEU A 21 -9.99 -16.74 -1.38
C LEU A 21 -10.43 -15.30 -1.63
N GLY A 22 -10.36 -14.83 -2.87
CA GLY A 22 -10.85 -13.48 -3.24
C GLY A 22 -12.36 -13.34 -3.05
N ILE A 23 -13.14 -14.31 -3.51
CA ILE A 23 -14.59 -14.33 -3.31
C ILE A 23 -14.94 -14.43 -1.83
N LEU A 24 -14.28 -15.32 -1.10
CA LEU A 24 -14.50 -15.48 0.34
C LEU A 24 -14.17 -14.20 1.11
N GLY A 25 -13.04 -13.55 0.82
CA GLY A 25 -12.64 -12.30 1.44
C GLY A 25 -13.63 -11.16 1.17
N LEU A 26 -14.08 -11.00 -0.09
CA LEU A 26 -15.09 -10.00 -0.44
C LEU A 26 -16.45 -10.29 0.22
N SER A 27 -16.84 -11.56 0.32
CA SER A 27 -18.06 -11.96 1.01
C SER A 27 -18.00 -11.61 2.50
N MET A 28 -16.87 -11.83 3.16
CA MET A 28 -16.66 -11.45 4.56
C MET A 28 -16.72 -9.93 4.74
N LEU A 29 -16.11 -9.15 3.85
CA LEU A 29 -16.21 -7.68 3.88
C LEU A 29 -17.65 -7.20 3.65
N TYR A 30 -18.41 -7.88 2.79
CA TYR A 30 -19.81 -7.58 2.56
C TYR A 30 -20.71 -7.82 3.78
N LEU A 31 -20.40 -8.85 4.56
CA LEU A 31 -21.10 -9.13 5.83
C LEU A 31 -20.89 -8.01 6.87
N ILE A 32 -19.80 -7.25 6.79
CA ILE A 32 -19.60 -6.08 7.64
C ILE A 32 -20.47 -4.92 7.15
N ASN A 33 -20.27 -4.45 5.94
CA ASN A 33 -21.13 -3.52 5.21
C ASN A 33 -20.75 -3.43 3.73
N PHE A 34 -21.69 -2.98 2.90
CA PHE A 34 -21.52 -2.86 1.45
C PHE A 34 -20.34 -1.95 1.06
N ARG A 35 -20.13 -0.83 1.77
CA ARG A 35 -19.05 0.12 1.46
C ARG A 35 -17.67 -0.50 1.66
N THR A 36 -17.49 -1.24 2.73
CA THR A 36 -16.24 -1.97 3.00
C THR A 36 -15.94 -2.98 1.88
N ALA A 37 -16.95 -3.74 1.44
CA ALA A 37 -16.79 -4.68 0.32
C ALA A 37 -16.47 -3.96 -0.99
N LEU A 38 -17.14 -2.83 -1.26
CA LEU A 38 -16.91 -2.05 -2.48
C LEU A 38 -15.46 -1.54 -2.56
N PHE A 39 -14.94 -0.93 -1.48
CA PHE A 39 -13.54 -0.47 -1.45
C PHE A 39 -12.55 -1.64 -1.51
N GLY A 40 -12.85 -2.78 -0.88
CA GLY A 40 -12.05 -4.00 -1.00
C GLY A 40 -12.01 -4.51 -2.44
N LEU A 41 -13.13 -4.52 -3.14
CA LEU A 41 -13.21 -4.89 -4.56
C LEU A 41 -12.41 -3.92 -5.45
N VAL A 42 -12.56 -2.60 -5.24
CA VAL A 42 -11.80 -1.57 -5.96
C VAL A 42 -10.29 -1.76 -5.74
N SER A 43 -9.88 -2.01 -4.50
CA SER A 43 -8.48 -2.31 -4.16
C SER A 43 -7.96 -3.51 -4.95
N MET A 44 -8.73 -4.60 -4.99
CA MET A 44 -8.36 -5.82 -5.71
C MET A 44 -8.25 -5.59 -7.22
N ILE A 45 -9.18 -4.85 -7.82
CA ILE A 45 -9.16 -4.51 -9.26
C ILE A 45 -7.93 -3.67 -9.60
N ILE A 46 -7.62 -2.64 -8.82
CA ILE A 46 -6.45 -1.79 -9.05
C ILE A 46 -5.16 -2.60 -8.89
N TYR A 47 -5.08 -3.46 -7.87
CA TYR A 47 -3.89 -4.27 -7.64
C TYR A 47 -3.64 -5.27 -8.77
N LEU A 48 -4.66 -6.01 -9.18
CA LEU A 48 -4.54 -7.03 -10.22
C LEU A 48 -4.48 -6.42 -11.63
N GLY A 49 -5.33 -5.43 -11.91
CA GLY A 49 -5.50 -4.87 -13.25
C GLY A 49 -4.48 -3.78 -13.62
N LEU A 50 -4.03 -2.99 -12.65
CA LEU A 50 -3.11 -1.87 -12.92
C LEU A 50 -1.71 -2.13 -12.37
N TYR A 51 -1.58 -2.35 -11.06
CA TYR A 51 -0.27 -2.52 -10.44
C TYR A 51 0.51 -3.70 -11.01
N THR A 52 -0.12 -4.87 -11.11
CA THR A 52 0.56 -6.11 -11.51
C THR A 52 1.17 -6.04 -12.91
N PRO A 53 0.49 -5.54 -13.97
CA PRO A 53 1.13 -5.36 -15.27
C PRO A 53 2.12 -4.19 -15.30
N LEU A 54 1.84 -3.07 -14.59
CA LEU A 54 2.66 -1.87 -14.65
C LEU A 54 4.03 -2.02 -13.96
N LYS A 55 4.18 -2.90 -12.98
CA LYS A 55 5.43 -3.05 -12.22
C LYS A 55 6.65 -3.45 -13.07
N THR A 56 6.44 -4.04 -14.23
CA THR A 56 7.50 -4.37 -15.20
C THR A 56 7.67 -3.33 -16.30
N LEU A 57 6.66 -2.47 -16.50
CA LEU A 57 6.61 -1.50 -17.58
C LEU A 57 7.14 -0.13 -17.16
N THR A 58 6.72 0.35 -15.99
CA THR A 58 6.98 1.73 -15.57
C THR A 58 7.16 1.89 -14.06
N PRO A 59 7.99 2.84 -13.60
CA PRO A 59 8.10 3.23 -12.19
C PRO A 59 6.78 3.76 -11.58
N LEU A 60 5.84 4.23 -12.41
CA LEU A 60 4.50 4.64 -11.96
C LEU A 60 3.72 3.50 -11.30
N SER A 61 4.16 2.25 -11.45
CA SER A 61 3.60 1.11 -10.73
C SER A 61 3.56 1.33 -9.22
N VAL A 62 4.56 2.00 -8.64
CA VAL A 62 4.58 2.31 -7.20
C VAL A 62 3.39 3.19 -6.82
N PHE A 63 3.05 4.18 -7.66
CA PHE A 63 1.87 5.04 -7.45
C PHE A 63 0.57 4.21 -7.48
N PHE A 64 0.38 3.42 -8.52
CA PHE A 64 -0.81 2.56 -8.63
C PHE A 64 -0.86 1.47 -7.56
N GLY A 65 0.29 1.00 -7.08
CA GLY A 65 0.39 0.06 -5.96
C GLY A 65 0.09 0.70 -4.60
N ALA A 66 0.40 2.00 -4.45
CA ALA A 66 0.13 2.75 -3.22
C ALA A 66 -1.38 2.94 -2.96
N ILE A 67 -2.21 3.01 -4.00
CA ILE A 67 -3.67 3.14 -3.84
C ILE A 67 -4.26 1.91 -3.14
N PRO A 68 -4.16 0.68 -3.68
CA PRO A 68 -4.69 -0.50 -3.00
C PRO A 68 -3.99 -0.79 -1.67
N GLY A 69 -2.73 -0.39 -1.51
CA GLY A 69 -2.02 -0.54 -0.25
C GLY A 69 -2.48 0.44 0.85
N ALA A 70 -3.07 1.58 0.51
CA ALA A 70 -3.63 2.55 1.46
C ALA A 70 -5.09 2.26 1.82
N ILE A 71 -5.85 1.60 0.95
CA ILE A 71 -7.27 1.29 1.16
C ILE A 71 -7.51 0.52 2.48
N PRO A 72 -6.75 -0.52 2.87
CA PRO A 72 -7.01 -1.25 4.11
C PRO A 72 -7.03 -0.39 5.37
N PHE A 73 -6.21 0.67 5.43
CA PHE A 73 -6.19 1.59 6.57
C PHE A 73 -7.49 2.38 6.72
N MET A 74 -8.04 2.86 5.61
CA MET A 74 -9.33 3.53 5.63
C MET A 74 -10.49 2.53 5.82
N LEU A 75 -10.34 1.27 5.39
CA LEU A 75 -11.37 0.25 5.55
C LEU A 75 -11.70 -0.01 7.01
N GLY A 76 -10.72 0.02 7.92
CA GLY A 76 -10.96 -0.12 9.34
C GLY A 76 -11.98 0.91 9.87
N TRP A 77 -11.86 2.17 9.45
CA TRP A 77 -12.80 3.22 9.81
C TRP A 77 -14.17 3.04 9.14
N VAL A 78 -14.19 2.75 7.85
CA VAL A 78 -15.43 2.51 7.10
C VAL A 78 -16.19 1.29 7.62
N ALA A 79 -15.49 0.25 8.04
CA ALA A 79 -16.10 -0.96 8.60
C ALA A 79 -16.91 -0.65 9.87
N VAL A 80 -16.37 0.20 10.76
CA VAL A 80 -17.00 0.56 12.03
C VAL A 80 -18.08 1.61 11.86
N THR A 81 -17.80 2.66 11.05
CA THR A 81 -18.69 3.84 10.97
C THR A 81 -19.71 3.76 9.84
N ASN A 82 -19.47 2.87 8.86
CA ASN A 82 -20.20 2.80 7.59
C ASN A 82 -20.30 4.17 6.87
N ARG A 83 -19.29 5.03 7.06
CA ARG A 83 -19.25 6.37 6.47
C ARG A 83 -17.89 6.64 5.86
N PHE A 84 -17.90 7.37 4.75
CA PHE A 84 -16.70 7.98 4.19
C PHE A 84 -16.64 9.43 4.69
N SER A 85 -15.66 9.73 5.53
CA SER A 85 -15.49 11.01 6.20
C SER A 85 -14.06 11.53 6.03
N ILE A 86 -13.78 12.70 6.55
CA ILE A 86 -12.43 13.29 6.48
C ILE A 86 -11.39 12.41 7.18
N GLU A 87 -11.77 11.73 8.27
CA GLU A 87 -10.92 10.79 9.01
C GLU A 87 -10.49 9.62 8.10
N THR A 88 -11.43 9.09 7.31
CA THR A 88 -11.17 8.04 6.32
C THR A 88 -10.14 8.50 5.30
N GLY A 89 -10.29 9.74 4.79
CA GLY A 89 -9.37 10.34 3.84
C GLY A 89 -7.97 10.51 4.41
N ILE A 90 -7.87 10.96 5.65
CA ILE A 90 -6.57 11.17 6.32
C ILE A 90 -5.86 9.83 6.59
N LEU A 91 -6.57 8.81 7.06
CA LEU A 91 -6.00 7.47 7.24
C LEU A 91 -5.46 6.91 5.93
N PHE A 92 -6.22 7.09 4.84
CA PHE A 92 -5.75 6.74 3.50
C PHE A 92 -4.48 7.51 3.12
N MET A 93 -4.46 8.84 3.29
CA MET A 93 -3.35 9.69 2.89
C MET A 93 -2.08 9.42 3.68
N ILE A 94 -2.17 9.15 5.00
CA ILE A 94 -1.01 8.78 5.82
C ILE A 94 -0.34 7.54 5.23
N GLN A 95 -1.12 6.48 5.00
CA GLN A 95 -0.57 5.24 4.45
C GLN A 95 -0.11 5.41 3.00
N PHE A 96 -0.84 6.18 2.20
CA PHE A 96 -0.50 6.44 0.81
C PHE A 96 0.88 7.12 0.67
N PHE A 97 1.12 8.20 1.42
CA PHE A 97 2.41 8.88 1.38
C PHE A 97 3.55 8.08 2.02
N TRP A 98 3.25 7.27 3.05
CA TRP A 98 4.24 6.41 3.69
C TRP A 98 4.84 5.37 2.72
N GLN A 99 4.04 4.85 1.80
CA GLN A 99 4.48 3.79 0.90
C GLN A 99 5.59 4.22 -0.06
N PHE A 100 5.58 5.48 -0.53
CA PHE A 100 6.58 5.95 -1.50
C PHE A 100 8.01 5.89 -0.95
N PRO A 101 8.35 6.58 0.15
CA PRO A 101 9.70 6.49 0.69
C PRO A 101 10.06 5.07 1.11
N HIS A 102 9.11 4.30 1.61
CA HIS A 102 9.33 2.91 2.00
C HIS A 102 9.71 2.02 0.81
N PHE A 103 8.91 2.01 -0.25
CA PHE A 103 9.20 1.19 -1.43
C PHE A 103 10.44 1.65 -2.19
N TRP A 104 10.67 2.95 -2.27
CA TRP A 104 11.88 3.47 -2.92
C TRP A 104 13.13 3.21 -2.10
N ALA A 105 13.07 3.23 -0.77
CA ALA A 105 14.19 2.83 0.07
C ALA A 105 14.53 1.34 -0.12
N ILE A 106 13.52 0.45 -0.14
CA ILE A 106 13.71 -0.97 -0.45
C ILE A 106 14.27 -1.14 -1.88
N GLY A 107 13.68 -0.45 -2.86
CA GLY A 107 14.15 -0.47 -4.25
C GLY A 107 15.58 0.07 -4.41
N TRP A 108 15.99 1.01 -3.56
CA TRP A 108 17.37 1.49 -3.50
C TRP A 108 18.32 0.44 -2.93
N MET A 109 17.96 -0.19 -1.81
CA MET A 109 18.79 -1.22 -1.16
C MET A 109 18.94 -2.47 -2.03
N SER A 110 17.85 -2.94 -2.63
CA SER A 110 17.81 -4.17 -3.45
C SER A 110 17.78 -3.88 -4.95
N HIS A 111 18.41 -2.79 -5.40
CA HIS A 111 18.33 -2.33 -6.79
C HIS A 111 18.74 -3.39 -7.81
N ASP A 112 19.81 -4.11 -7.54
CA ASP A 112 20.38 -5.08 -8.47
C ASP A 112 19.45 -6.31 -8.60
N ASP A 113 18.85 -6.75 -7.50
CA ASP A 113 17.88 -7.85 -7.51
C ASP A 113 16.61 -7.48 -8.27
N TYR A 114 16.08 -6.27 -8.06
CA TYR A 114 14.91 -5.77 -8.79
C TYR A 114 15.19 -5.58 -10.28
N LYS A 115 16.37 -5.06 -10.61
CA LYS A 115 16.81 -4.91 -11.99
C LYS A 115 16.93 -6.26 -12.71
N ASN A 116 17.51 -7.27 -12.05
CA ASN A 116 17.61 -8.63 -12.57
C ASN A 116 16.23 -9.29 -12.76
N ALA A 117 15.27 -8.96 -11.90
CA ALA A 117 13.89 -9.43 -12.00
C ALA A 117 13.04 -8.61 -13.00
N GLY A 118 13.61 -7.59 -13.67
CA GLY A 118 12.92 -6.74 -14.63
C GLY A 118 11.95 -5.73 -14.03
N PHE A 119 12.00 -5.47 -12.70
CA PHE A 119 11.12 -4.52 -12.03
C PHE A 119 11.69 -3.10 -12.06
N LYS A 120 10.83 -2.13 -12.36
CA LYS A 120 11.16 -0.70 -12.36
C LYS A 120 10.56 -0.03 -11.13
N MET A 121 11.29 -0.10 -10.00
CA MET A 121 10.79 0.39 -8.72
C MET A 121 11.21 1.82 -8.41
N LEU A 122 12.41 2.25 -8.83
CA LEU A 122 12.90 3.59 -8.56
C LEU A 122 12.33 4.60 -9.56
N PRO A 123 11.97 5.82 -9.13
CA PRO A 123 11.31 6.81 -9.98
C PRO A 123 12.16 7.24 -11.18
N SER A 124 13.47 7.38 -11.01
CA SER A 124 14.42 7.66 -12.10
C SER A 124 14.98 6.38 -12.76
N GLY A 125 14.64 5.20 -12.25
CA GLY A 125 15.22 3.92 -12.65
C GLY A 125 16.65 3.68 -12.15
N LYS A 126 17.22 4.59 -11.37
CA LYS A 126 18.62 4.55 -10.91
C LYS A 126 18.73 5.01 -9.45
N ARG A 127 19.86 4.65 -8.81
CA ARG A 127 20.29 5.21 -7.52
C ARG A 127 20.93 6.57 -7.76
N ASP A 128 20.14 7.63 -7.85
CA ASP A 128 20.61 8.97 -8.12
C ASP A 128 20.00 10.02 -7.16
N ASN A 129 20.51 11.25 -7.25
CA ASN A 129 20.04 12.36 -6.42
C ASN A 129 18.55 12.67 -6.65
N ALA A 130 18.02 12.41 -7.86
CA ALA A 130 16.62 12.63 -8.15
C ALA A 130 15.72 11.65 -7.36
N THR A 131 16.10 10.39 -7.28
CA THR A 131 15.41 9.39 -6.44
C THR A 131 15.54 9.75 -4.96
N ALA A 132 16.74 10.14 -4.49
CA ALA A 132 16.95 10.56 -3.11
C ALA A 132 16.08 11.77 -2.75
N PHE A 133 16.02 12.77 -3.61
CA PHE A 133 15.16 13.95 -3.42
C PHE A 133 13.68 13.55 -3.30
N GLN A 134 13.19 12.66 -4.16
CA GLN A 134 11.80 12.22 -4.10
C GLN A 134 11.50 11.44 -2.80
N ILE A 135 12.42 10.61 -2.31
CA ILE A 135 12.27 9.93 -1.01
C ILE A 135 12.08 10.97 0.11
N VAL A 136 12.94 11.99 0.17
CA VAL A 136 12.85 13.06 1.17
C VAL A 136 11.55 13.86 1.00
N PHE A 137 11.21 14.25 -0.23
CA PHE A 137 10.00 15.02 -0.53
C PHE A 137 8.72 14.32 -0.06
N TYR A 138 8.56 13.03 -0.39
CA TYR A 138 7.38 12.26 0.05
C TYR A 138 7.41 11.96 1.56
N SER A 139 8.59 11.86 2.18
CA SER A 139 8.71 11.76 3.64
C SER A 139 8.21 13.03 4.34
N ILE A 140 8.49 14.20 3.79
CA ILE A 140 7.96 15.48 4.31
C ILE A 140 6.43 15.52 4.21
N TRP A 141 5.86 15.13 3.06
CA TRP A 141 4.41 15.05 2.90
C TRP A 141 3.76 14.08 3.90
N MET A 142 4.39 12.94 4.14
CA MET A 142 3.94 11.97 5.13
C MET A 142 3.90 12.60 6.54
N ILE A 143 4.94 13.34 6.94
CA ILE A 143 4.98 14.04 8.23
C ILE A 143 3.85 15.08 8.32
N ILE A 144 3.64 15.88 7.27
CA ILE A 144 2.57 16.88 7.21
C ILE A 144 1.21 16.21 7.39
N VAL A 145 0.91 15.18 6.61
CA VAL A 145 -0.39 14.49 6.67
C VAL A 145 -0.60 13.79 8.01
N SER A 146 0.45 13.17 8.58
CA SER A 146 0.35 12.50 9.88
C SER A 146 0.17 13.49 11.05
N SER A 147 0.51 14.76 10.87
CA SER A 147 0.27 15.81 11.88
C SER A 147 -1.16 16.36 11.86
N LEU A 148 -1.93 16.17 10.78
CA LEU A 148 -3.30 16.70 10.65
C LEU A 148 -4.25 16.28 11.79
N PRO A 149 -4.21 15.06 12.34
CA PRO A 149 -5.01 14.68 13.50
C PRO A 149 -4.71 15.51 14.75
N TYR A 150 -3.46 15.97 14.91
CA TYR A 150 -3.07 16.80 16.06
C TYR A 150 -3.74 18.17 16.05
N PHE A 151 -3.96 18.76 14.87
CA PHE A 151 -4.59 20.06 14.72
C PHE A 151 -6.13 20.04 14.78
N ASN A 152 -6.73 18.97 15.25
CA ASN A 152 -8.19 18.79 15.35
C ASN A 152 -8.98 18.95 14.05
N PHE A 153 -8.32 18.92 12.90
CA PHE A 153 -9.01 18.91 11.60
C PHE A 153 -9.88 17.64 11.42
N THR A 154 -9.68 16.63 12.26
CA THR A 154 -10.29 15.31 12.15
C THR A 154 -11.29 14.99 13.25
N GLY A 155 -11.61 15.94 14.12
CA GLY A 155 -12.66 15.87 15.15
C GLY A 155 -12.57 14.73 16.16
N LYS A 156 -12.21 13.52 15.74
CA LYS A 156 -12.20 12.29 16.56
C LYS A 156 -10.90 11.49 16.52
N LEU A 157 -9.99 11.80 15.61
CA LEU A 157 -8.66 11.19 15.60
C LEU A 157 -7.80 11.91 16.65
N SER A 158 -7.52 11.21 17.75
CA SER A 158 -6.75 11.74 18.87
C SER A 158 -5.26 11.39 18.77
N ILE A 159 -4.50 11.85 19.75
CA ILE A 159 -3.08 11.55 20.01
C ILE A 159 -2.71 10.07 19.81
N GLY A 160 -3.65 9.12 19.99
CA GLY A 160 -3.43 7.70 19.73
C GLY A 160 -3.05 7.39 18.26
N THR A 161 -3.67 8.08 17.31
CA THR A 161 -3.35 7.91 15.86
C THR A 161 -1.96 8.46 15.55
N TYR A 162 -1.54 9.54 16.21
CA TYR A 162 -0.20 10.09 16.11
C TYR A 162 0.85 9.11 16.65
N SER A 163 0.57 8.45 17.77
CA SER A 163 1.43 7.43 18.38
C SER A 163 1.65 6.23 17.43
N VAL A 164 0.59 5.74 16.80
CA VAL A 164 0.68 4.63 15.82
C VAL A 164 1.47 5.06 14.58
N SER A 165 1.24 6.25 14.07
CA SER A 165 2.00 6.81 12.94
C SER A 165 3.49 6.93 13.26
N TYR A 166 3.83 7.40 14.46
CA TYR A 166 5.21 7.54 14.93
C TYR A 166 5.91 6.18 15.08
N THR A 167 5.24 5.15 15.60
CA THR A 167 5.82 3.82 15.72
C THR A 167 6.11 3.17 14.36
N HIS A 168 5.26 3.40 13.36
CA HIS A 168 5.52 2.95 12.00
C HIS A 168 6.68 3.68 11.32
N LEU A 169 6.95 4.94 11.71
CA LEU A 169 8.08 5.72 11.23
C LEU A 169 9.41 5.28 11.85
N THR A 170 9.39 4.85 13.11
CA THR A 170 10.60 4.60 13.90
C THR A 170 10.97 3.12 14.01
N LEU A 171 10.08 2.20 13.57
CA LEU A 171 10.45 0.80 13.53
C LEU A 171 11.53 0.60 12.46
N PRO A 172 12.79 0.32 12.85
CA PRO A 172 13.81 -0.06 11.89
C PRO A 172 13.30 -1.31 11.20
N THR A 173 13.30 -1.30 9.89
CA THR A 173 13.17 -2.51 9.08
C THR A 173 14.36 -3.43 9.41
N LYS A 174 14.28 -4.14 10.51
CA LYS A 174 15.15 -5.30 10.74
C LYS A 174 14.68 -6.38 9.77
N CYS A 175 15.17 -6.28 8.55
CA CYS A 175 15.27 -7.41 7.69
C CYS A 175 16.51 -8.19 8.17
N SER A 176 16.29 -9.16 9.03
CA SER A 176 17.22 -10.27 9.24
C SER A 176 16.89 -11.38 8.28
#